data_fb10c3bbd4861ecd9e71d8838fb4d309
#
_entry.id   fb10c3bbd4861ecd9e71d8838fb4d309
#
_cell.length_a   1.000
_cell.length_b   1.000
_cell.length_c   1.000
_cell.angle_alpha   90.00
_cell.angle_beta   90.00
_cell.angle_gamma   90.00
#
_symmetry.space_group_name_H-M   'P 1'
#
loop_
_entity.id
_entity.type
_entity.pdbx_description
1 polymer ?
#
loop_
_entity_poly.entity_id
_entity_poly.type
_entity_poly.pdbx_seq_one_letter_code
_entity_poly.pdbx_strand_id
1 'polypeptide(L)'
;VSAFLLNRSSDLGESLGKIYTILIILNVTWAVAKFVKTLLQEYLLPYSQREDTKLDSNMLLILNRVLTYSIWFIGIVITLHNIGVEIGTLIAGLGIGGAAIALAAQDSLKNLFGGITLYIDRPFKIGDRIKIGEIDGYVKDIGLRSLRIRTLDGRAITIPNYQVVDSTLENVSSEPSRRIQIRLGLTYDTT
;
A
#
# COMPACT_ATOMS: atom_id res chain seq x y z
N VAL A 1 -57.68 -14.36 22.91
CA VAL A 1 -57.26 -15.23 21.79
C VAL A 1 -56.75 -14.37 20.62
N SER A 2 -57.43 -13.30 20.23
CA SER A 2 -57.08 -12.44 19.11
C SER A 2 -55.73 -11.71 19.32
N ALA A 3 -55.45 -11.15 20.53
CA ALA A 3 -54.18 -10.48 20.85
C ALA A 3 -52.98 -11.46 20.84
N PHE A 4 -53.17 -12.69 21.27
CA PHE A 4 -52.14 -13.72 21.24
C PHE A 4 -51.77 -14.16 19.82
N LEU A 5 -52.74 -14.24 18.91
CA LEU A 5 -52.49 -14.57 17.50
C LEU A 5 -51.84 -13.42 16.76
N LEU A 6 -52.16 -12.17 17.07
CA LEU A 6 -51.53 -10.98 16.51
C LEU A 6 -50.07 -10.86 16.96
N ASN A 7 -49.76 -11.12 18.23
CA ASN A 7 -48.39 -11.10 18.74
C ASN A 7 -47.53 -12.19 18.08
N ARG A 8 -48.08 -13.38 17.87
CA ARG A 8 -47.37 -14.49 17.21
C ARG A 8 -47.09 -14.23 15.73
N SER A 9 -47.98 -13.51 15.03
CA SER A 9 -47.76 -13.14 13.63
C SER A 9 -46.69 -12.05 13.47
N SER A 10 -46.61 -11.10 14.43
CA SER A 10 -45.57 -10.09 14.45
C SER A 10 -44.18 -10.69 14.74
N ASP A 11 -44.10 -11.64 15.70
CA ASP A 11 -42.85 -12.33 16.04
C ASP A 11 -42.32 -13.19 14.87
N LEU A 12 -43.24 -13.83 14.13
CA LEU A 12 -42.87 -14.57 12.93
C LEU A 12 -42.37 -13.66 11.81
N GLY A 13 -43.01 -12.49 11.63
CA GLY A 13 -42.59 -11.50 10.63
C GLY A 13 -41.21 -10.95 10.94
N GLU A 14 -40.92 -10.65 12.21
CA GLU A 14 -39.57 -10.17 12.64
C GLU A 14 -38.49 -11.23 12.45
N SER A 15 -38.80 -12.48 12.82
CA SER A 15 -37.86 -13.61 12.64
C SER A 15 -37.58 -13.88 11.17
N LEU A 16 -38.56 -13.83 10.29
CA LEU A 16 -38.40 -13.98 8.85
C LEU A 16 -37.57 -12.83 8.27
N GLY A 17 -37.81 -11.59 8.75
CA GLY A 17 -37.03 -10.42 8.36
C GLY A 17 -35.53 -10.57 8.72
N LYS A 18 -35.22 -11.05 9.92
CA LYS A 18 -33.84 -11.32 10.36
C LYS A 18 -33.17 -12.40 9.49
N ILE A 19 -33.88 -13.51 9.23
CA ILE A 19 -33.35 -14.57 8.35
C ILE A 19 -33.07 -14.04 6.96
N TYR A 20 -33.98 -13.26 6.38
CA TYR A 20 -33.78 -12.65 5.07
C TYR A 20 -32.57 -11.73 5.05
N THR A 21 -32.38 -10.88 6.06
CA THR A 21 -31.22 -9.99 6.19
C THR A 21 -29.92 -10.77 6.29
N ILE A 22 -29.90 -11.85 7.08
CA ILE A 22 -28.72 -12.72 7.20
C ILE A 22 -28.34 -13.34 5.85
N LEU A 23 -29.33 -13.84 5.11
CA LEU A 23 -29.10 -14.43 3.78
C LEU A 23 -28.53 -13.39 2.79
N ILE A 24 -29.02 -12.15 2.85
CA ILE A 24 -28.48 -11.05 2.03
C ILE A 24 -27.03 -10.78 2.41
N ILE A 25 -26.71 -10.63 3.71
CA ILE A 25 -25.35 -10.35 4.18
C ILE A 25 -24.39 -11.44 3.72
N LEU A 26 -24.76 -12.71 3.90
CA LEU A 26 -23.92 -13.83 3.47
C LEU A 26 -23.74 -13.89 1.95
N ASN A 27 -24.80 -13.58 1.19
CA ASN A 27 -24.72 -13.53 -0.28
C ASN A 27 -23.82 -12.40 -0.76
N VAL A 28 -23.95 -11.20 -0.18
CA VAL A 28 -23.08 -10.05 -0.48
C VAL A 28 -21.63 -10.36 -0.09
N THR A 29 -21.40 -10.93 1.09
CA THR A 29 -20.07 -11.33 1.54
C THR A 29 -19.43 -12.33 0.58
N TRP A 30 -20.19 -13.35 0.17
CA TRP A 30 -19.72 -14.33 -0.82
C TRP A 30 -19.42 -13.69 -2.17
N ALA A 31 -20.28 -12.79 -2.65
CA ALA A 31 -20.09 -12.08 -3.91
C ALA A 31 -18.81 -11.21 -3.88
N VAL A 32 -18.60 -10.47 -2.80
CA VAL A 32 -17.39 -9.64 -2.61
C VAL A 32 -16.14 -10.53 -2.53
N ALA A 33 -16.19 -11.61 -1.74
CA ALA A 33 -15.06 -12.54 -1.63
C ALA A 33 -14.72 -13.19 -2.98
N LYS A 34 -15.74 -13.60 -3.75
CA LYS A 34 -15.57 -14.14 -5.10
C LYS A 34 -15.00 -13.10 -6.05
N PHE A 35 -15.50 -11.88 -6.03
CA PHE A 35 -15.01 -10.78 -6.87
C PHE A 35 -13.53 -10.49 -6.62
N VAL A 36 -13.12 -10.34 -5.36
CA VAL A 36 -11.72 -10.10 -4.98
C VAL A 36 -10.84 -11.27 -5.40
N LYS A 37 -11.28 -12.51 -5.15
CA LYS A 37 -10.56 -13.72 -5.57
C LYS A 37 -10.37 -13.76 -7.09
N THR A 38 -11.41 -13.48 -7.87
CA THR A 38 -11.36 -13.48 -9.34
C THR A 38 -10.42 -12.39 -9.86
N LEU A 39 -10.50 -11.17 -9.31
CA LEU A 39 -9.58 -10.09 -9.67
C LEU A 39 -8.11 -10.48 -9.46
N LEU A 40 -7.79 -11.06 -8.32
CA LEU A 40 -6.42 -11.46 -8.01
C LEU A 40 -5.97 -12.63 -8.91
N GLN A 41 -6.81 -13.61 -9.15
CA GLN A 41 -6.46 -14.81 -9.90
C GLN A 41 -6.42 -14.59 -11.42
N GLU A 42 -7.35 -13.81 -11.98
CA GLU A 42 -7.46 -13.62 -13.42
C GLU A 42 -6.60 -12.48 -13.95
N TYR A 43 -6.34 -11.44 -13.14
CA TYR A 43 -5.58 -10.28 -13.59
C TYR A 43 -4.15 -10.24 -13.03
N LEU A 44 -3.95 -10.50 -11.74
CA LEU A 44 -2.63 -10.33 -11.11
C LEU A 44 -1.74 -11.58 -11.24
N LEU A 45 -2.30 -12.79 -11.14
CA LEU A 45 -1.52 -14.04 -11.26
C LEU A 45 -0.90 -14.22 -12.66
N PRO A 46 -1.60 -14.04 -13.78
CA PRO A 46 -0.99 -14.16 -15.11
C PRO A 46 0.06 -13.07 -15.36
N TYR A 47 -0.12 -11.89 -14.75
CA TYR A 47 0.84 -10.80 -14.85
C TYR A 47 2.14 -11.12 -14.09
N SER A 48 2.06 -11.81 -12.95
CA SER A 48 3.24 -12.19 -12.16
C SER A 48 4.07 -13.32 -12.79
N GLN A 49 3.49 -14.09 -13.72
CA GLN A 49 4.18 -15.19 -14.41
C GLN A 49 4.98 -14.74 -15.65
N ARG A 50 4.93 -13.47 -16.02
CA ARG A 50 5.78 -12.92 -17.07
C ARG A 50 7.21 -12.78 -16.56
N GLU A 51 8.18 -13.22 -17.35
CA GLU A 51 9.62 -13.30 -17.00
C GLU A 51 10.22 -11.99 -16.46
N ASP A 52 9.64 -10.84 -16.78
CA ASP A 52 10.10 -9.52 -16.33
C ASP A 52 9.50 -9.04 -15.00
N THR A 53 8.56 -9.79 -14.40
CA THR A 53 7.84 -9.32 -13.23
C THR A 53 8.42 -9.92 -11.96
N LYS A 54 8.95 -9.09 -11.07
CA LYS A 54 9.52 -9.48 -9.76
C LYS A 54 8.45 -9.85 -8.71
N LEU A 55 7.19 -10.03 -9.10
CA LEU A 55 6.11 -10.42 -8.20
C LEU A 55 6.12 -11.94 -8.03
N ASP A 56 6.41 -12.39 -6.80
CA ASP A 56 6.34 -13.80 -6.45
C ASP A 56 4.87 -14.27 -6.42
N SER A 57 4.55 -15.28 -7.24
CA SER A 57 3.21 -15.89 -7.29
C SER A 57 2.76 -16.44 -5.93
N ASN A 58 3.69 -16.88 -5.09
CA ASN A 58 3.38 -17.31 -3.72
C ASN A 58 2.89 -16.16 -2.84
N MET A 59 3.45 -14.97 -3.01
CA MET A 59 3.01 -13.77 -2.27
C MET A 59 1.57 -13.39 -2.65
N LEU A 60 1.21 -13.46 -3.93
CA LEU A 60 -0.16 -13.20 -4.39
C LEU A 60 -1.16 -14.23 -3.85
N LEU A 61 -0.76 -15.51 -3.76
CA LEU A 61 -1.60 -16.55 -3.17
C LEU A 61 -1.86 -16.31 -1.68
N ILE A 62 -0.83 -15.90 -0.92
CA ILE A 62 -0.96 -15.55 0.49
C ILE A 62 -1.89 -14.35 0.65
N LEU A 63 -1.68 -13.29 -0.13
CA LEU A 63 -2.52 -12.08 -0.13
C LEU A 63 -3.98 -12.42 -0.40
N ASN A 64 -4.26 -13.27 -1.40
CA ASN A 64 -5.60 -13.73 -1.72
C ASN A 64 -6.27 -14.44 -0.54
N ARG A 65 -5.54 -15.32 0.16
CA ARG A 65 -6.06 -16.01 1.35
C ARG A 65 -6.38 -15.04 2.48
N VAL A 66 -5.44 -14.13 2.78
CA VAL A 66 -5.62 -13.13 3.84
C VAL A 66 -6.85 -12.26 3.56
N LEU A 67 -6.97 -11.72 2.35
CA LEU A 67 -8.12 -10.89 1.95
C LEU A 67 -9.44 -11.67 2.00
N THR A 68 -9.46 -12.90 1.50
CA THR A 68 -10.66 -13.73 1.51
C THR A 68 -11.11 -14.02 2.94
N TYR A 69 -10.20 -14.41 3.83
CA TYR A 69 -10.55 -14.67 5.24
C TYR A 69 -10.98 -13.40 5.97
N SER A 70 -10.37 -12.25 5.69
CA SER A 70 -10.78 -10.96 6.26
C SER A 70 -12.20 -10.58 5.85
N ILE A 71 -12.57 -10.78 4.57
CA ILE A 71 -13.91 -10.50 4.06
C ILE A 71 -14.96 -11.41 4.76
N TRP A 72 -14.67 -12.70 4.87
CA TRP A 72 -15.56 -13.63 5.57
C TRP A 72 -15.69 -13.28 7.06
N PHE A 73 -14.60 -12.91 7.71
CA PHE A 73 -14.60 -12.50 9.09
C PHE A 73 -15.50 -11.27 9.32
N ILE A 74 -15.40 -10.25 8.47
CA ILE A 74 -16.25 -9.06 8.52
C ILE A 74 -17.72 -9.45 8.30
N GLY A 75 -17.99 -10.30 7.31
CA GLY A 75 -19.36 -10.79 7.04
C GLY A 75 -19.99 -11.52 8.23
N ILE A 76 -19.20 -12.34 8.93
CA ILE A 76 -19.64 -13.03 10.15
C ILE A 76 -19.94 -12.02 11.27
N VAL A 77 -19.05 -11.03 11.49
CA VAL A 77 -19.27 -9.99 12.52
C VAL A 77 -20.55 -9.20 12.26
N ILE A 78 -20.79 -8.80 10.99
CA ILE A 78 -22.03 -8.11 10.60
C ILE A 78 -23.26 -9.00 10.84
N THR A 79 -23.15 -10.28 10.53
CA THR A 79 -24.24 -11.27 10.75
C THR A 79 -24.54 -11.39 12.24
N LEU A 80 -23.53 -11.52 13.10
CA LEU A 80 -23.68 -11.60 14.55
C LEU A 80 -24.39 -10.36 15.12
N HIS A 81 -24.03 -9.17 14.63
CA HIS A 81 -24.70 -7.92 15.00
C HIS A 81 -26.20 -7.96 14.69
N ASN A 82 -26.56 -8.43 13.49
CA ASN A 82 -27.98 -8.50 13.08
C ASN A 82 -28.82 -9.51 13.86
N ILE A 83 -28.19 -10.52 14.48
CA ILE A 83 -28.85 -11.47 15.36
C ILE A 83 -29.06 -10.88 16.77
N GLY A 84 -28.48 -9.70 17.06
CA GLY A 84 -28.57 -9.04 18.36
C GLY A 84 -27.43 -9.38 19.31
N VAL A 85 -26.36 -9.98 18.82
CA VAL A 85 -25.13 -10.18 19.60
C VAL A 85 -24.44 -8.83 19.78
N GLU A 86 -24.07 -8.52 21.01
CA GLU A 86 -23.35 -7.29 21.32
C GLU A 86 -21.89 -7.41 20.84
N ILE A 87 -21.59 -6.79 19.70
CA ILE A 87 -20.26 -6.83 19.07
C ILE A 87 -19.36 -5.65 19.44
N GLY A 88 -19.80 -4.76 20.33
CA GLY A 88 -19.06 -3.55 20.71
C GLY A 88 -17.65 -3.86 21.18
N THR A 89 -17.48 -4.82 22.08
CA THR A 89 -16.18 -5.26 22.59
C THR A 89 -15.31 -5.87 21.50
N LEU A 90 -15.91 -6.64 20.58
CA LEU A 90 -15.21 -7.25 19.45
C LEU A 90 -14.69 -6.18 18.49
N ILE A 91 -15.51 -5.18 18.14
CA ILE A 91 -15.12 -4.06 17.28
C ILE A 91 -14.01 -3.23 17.96
N ALA A 92 -14.13 -2.97 19.28
CA ALA A 92 -13.08 -2.27 20.01
C ALA A 92 -11.74 -3.03 19.97
N GLY A 93 -11.76 -4.34 20.19
CA GLY A 93 -10.58 -5.19 20.09
C GLY A 93 -9.96 -5.21 18.69
N LEU A 94 -10.81 -5.30 17.66
CA LEU A 94 -10.38 -5.21 16.27
C LEU A 94 -9.80 -3.83 15.92
N GLY A 95 -10.35 -2.76 16.48
CA GLY A 95 -9.84 -1.40 16.31
C GLY A 95 -8.43 -1.27 16.86
N ILE A 96 -8.18 -1.77 18.09
CA ILE A 96 -6.86 -1.76 18.71
C ILE A 96 -5.88 -2.65 17.93
N GLY A 97 -6.30 -3.87 17.56
CA GLY A 97 -5.49 -4.78 16.76
C GLY A 97 -5.17 -4.23 15.37
N GLY A 98 -6.15 -3.60 14.73
CA GLY A 98 -6.00 -2.92 13.45
C GLY A 98 -5.02 -1.74 13.52
N ALA A 99 -5.10 -0.93 14.60
CA ALA A 99 -4.15 0.14 14.83
C ALA A 99 -2.71 -0.38 15.03
N ALA A 100 -2.54 -1.48 15.75
CA ALA A 100 -1.23 -2.11 15.91
C ALA A 100 -0.65 -2.60 14.57
N ILE A 101 -1.48 -3.23 13.72
CA ILE A 101 -1.08 -3.67 12.37
C ILE A 101 -0.75 -2.45 11.48
N ALA A 102 -1.55 -1.38 11.56
CA ALA A 102 -1.32 -0.17 10.79
C ALA A 102 0.00 0.50 11.16
N LEU A 103 0.33 0.58 12.45
CA LEU A 103 1.62 1.09 12.93
C LEU A 103 2.78 0.21 12.46
N ALA A 104 2.63 -1.11 12.51
CA ALA A 104 3.66 -2.04 12.02
C ALA A 104 3.88 -1.93 10.49
N ALA A 105 2.84 -1.62 9.71
CA ALA A 105 2.90 -1.46 8.25
C ALA A 105 3.26 -0.04 7.80
N GLN A 106 3.35 0.94 8.71
CA GLN A 106 3.48 2.36 8.42
C GLN A 106 4.65 2.67 7.48
N ASP A 107 5.83 2.13 7.76
CA ASP A 107 7.02 2.41 6.94
C ASP A 107 6.94 1.81 5.53
N SER A 108 6.28 0.67 5.39
CA SER A 108 6.01 0.08 4.08
C SER A 108 5.08 0.96 3.24
N LEU A 109 4.03 1.49 3.87
CA LEU A 109 3.09 2.42 3.23
C LEU A 109 3.75 3.75 2.86
N LYS A 110 4.58 4.33 3.76
CA LYS A 110 5.36 5.55 3.45
C LYS A 110 6.25 5.36 2.23
N ASN A 111 6.91 4.22 2.12
CA ASN A 111 7.76 3.91 0.97
C ASN A 111 6.97 3.75 -0.33
N LEU A 112 5.80 3.10 -0.27
CA LEU A 112 4.91 2.96 -1.42
C LEU A 112 4.43 4.33 -1.91
N PHE A 113 3.93 5.17 -1.01
CA PHE A 113 3.50 6.53 -1.35
C PHE A 113 4.67 7.39 -1.84
N GLY A 114 5.85 7.27 -1.24
CA GLY A 114 7.07 7.92 -1.74
C GLY A 114 7.41 7.51 -3.17
N GLY A 115 7.31 6.22 -3.49
CA GLY A 115 7.49 5.72 -4.86
C GLY A 115 6.46 6.28 -5.85
N ILE A 116 5.20 6.36 -5.46
CA ILE A 116 4.12 6.96 -6.27
C ILE A 116 4.40 8.46 -6.51
N THR A 117 4.80 9.19 -5.47
CA THR A 117 5.18 10.62 -5.59
C THR A 117 6.33 10.82 -6.56
N LEU A 118 7.41 10.04 -6.43
CA LEU A 118 8.56 10.11 -7.35
C LEU A 118 8.17 9.80 -8.79
N TYR A 119 7.21 8.89 -9.00
CA TYR A 119 6.73 8.54 -10.33
C TYR A 119 5.84 9.62 -10.95
N ILE A 120 5.03 10.31 -10.15
CA ILE A 120 4.14 11.39 -10.62
C ILE A 120 4.92 12.67 -10.87
N ASP A 121 5.70 13.13 -9.88
CA ASP A 121 6.39 14.42 -9.90
C ASP A 121 7.64 14.41 -10.78
N ARG A 122 8.26 13.24 -10.94
CA ARG A 122 9.47 13.01 -11.76
C ARG A 122 10.56 14.06 -11.55
N PRO A 123 11.04 14.30 -10.34
CA PRO A 123 12.06 15.29 -10.08
C PRO A 123 13.39 14.93 -10.75
N PHE A 124 13.57 13.67 -11.13
CA PHE A 124 14.72 13.15 -11.89
C PHE A 124 14.25 11.94 -12.74
N LYS A 125 15.12 11.53 -13.67
CA LYS A 125 14.93 10.36 -14.53
C LYS A 125 16.01 9.31 -14.27
N ILE A 126 15.76 8.08 -14.73
CA ILE A 126 16.79 7.03 -14.75
C ILE A 126 17.94 7.52 -15.63
N GLY A 127 19.17 7.45 -15.11
CA GLY A 127 20.37 7.98 -15.74
C GLY A 127 20.80 9.36 -15.26
N ASP A 128 19.93 10.13 -14.61
CA ASP A 128 20.30 11.42 -14.05
C ASP A 128 21.27 11.27 -12.89
N ARG A 129 22.19 12.23 -12.76
CA ARG A 129 23.03 12.39 -11.58
C ARG A 129 22.28 13.23 -10.55
N ILE A 130 22.08 12.66 -9.40
CA ILE A 130 21.40 13.32 -8.28
C ILE A 130 22.27 13.29 -7.03
N LYS A 131 22.04 14.29 -6.17
CA LYS A 131 22.68 14.36 -4.87
C LYS A 131 21.58 14.42 -3.80
N ILE A 132 21.64 13.51 -2.83
CA ILE A 132 20.74 13.39 -1.69
C ILE A 132 21.60 13.38 -0.43
N GLY A 133 21.64 14.50 0.29
CA GLY A 133 22.57 14.67 1.41
C GLY A 133 24.02 14.48 0.96
N GLU A 134 24.72 13.47 1.50
CA GLU A 134 26.10 13.15 1.13
C GLU A 134 26.22 12.12 -0.03
N ILE A 135 25.09 11.56 -0.46
CA ILE A 135 25.05 10.55 -1.53
C ILE A 135 25.00 11.26 -2.88
N ASP A 136 26.04 11.08 -3.70
CA ASP A 136 26.15 11.61 -5.06
C ASP A 136 26.32 10.45 -6.05
N GLY A 137 25.48 10.38 -7.07
CA GLY A 137 25.53 9.29 -8.03
C GLY A 137 24.44 9.32 -9.09
N TYR A 138 24.47 8.31 -9.95
CA TYR A 138 23.53 8.14 -11.06
C TYR A 138 22.36 7.23 -10.67
N VAL A 139 21.14 7.66 -11.00
CA VAL A 139 19.92 6.87 -10.81
C VAL A 139 19.96 5.65 -11.73
N LYS A 140 19.88 4.46 -11.16
CA LYS A 140 19.87 3.20 -11.90
C LYS A 140 18.48 2.62 -12.07
N ASP A 141 17.66 2.72 -11.02
CA ASP A 141 16.33 2.12 -11.01
C ASP A 141 15.47 2.83 -9.97
N ILE A 142 14.19 3.03 -10.30
CA ILE A 142 13.17 3.58 -9.41
C ILE A 142 12.18 2.46 -9.14
N GLY A 143 12.36 1.78 -8.01
CA GLY A 143 11.47 0.69 -7.60
C GLY A 143 10.26 1.21 -6.82
N LEU A 144 9.31 0.32 -6.59
CA LEU A 144 8.07 0.63 -5.84
C LEU A 144 8.34 1.12 -4.40
N ARG A 145 9.40 0.62 -3.76
CA ARG A 145 9.75 0.88 -2.37
C ARG A 145 11.08 1.61 -2.19
N SER A 146 11.97 1.52 -3.15
CA SER A 146 13.34 2.02 -3.02
C SER A 146 13.93 2.48 -4.34
N LEU A 147 14.72 3.53 -4.25
CA LEU A 147 15.56 4.08 -5.31
C LEU A 147 16.94 3.41 -5.28
N ARG A 148 17.48 3.03 -6.44
CA ARG A 148 18.83 2.50 -6.60
C ARG A 148 19.70 3.51 -7.29
N ILE A 149 20.81 3.86 -6.64
CA ILE A 149 21.81 4.83 -7.13
C ILE A 149 23.15 4.11 -7.26
N ARG A 150 23.90 4.43 -8.29
CA ARG A 150 25.31 4.08 -8.41
C ARG A 150 26.14 5.32 -8.14
N THR A 151 26.94 5.30 -7.09
CA THR A 151 27.87 6.40 -6.76
C THR A 151 28.94 6.58 -7.81
N LEU A 152 29.64 7.71 -7.78
CA LEU A 152 30.75 7.99 -8.67
C LEU A 152 31.89 6.97 -8.51
N ASP A 153 32.06 6.42 -7.30
CA ASP A 153 33.03 5.33 -7.01
C ASP A 153 32.54 3.94 -7.49
N GLY A 154 31.38 3.87 -8.14
CA GLY A 154 30.82 2.61 -8.66
C GLY A 154 30.03 1.77 -7.66
N ARG A 155 29.87 2.22 -6.40
CA ARG A 155 29.10 1.52 -5.38
C ARG A 155 27.59 1.61 -5.66
N ALA A 156 26.85 0.54 -5.38
CA ALA A 156 25.40 0.54 -5.46
C ALA A 156 24.80 0.89 -4.09
N ILE A 157 24.00 1.94 -4.04
CA ILE A 157 23.27 2.36 -2.84
C ILE A 157 21.78 2.20 -3.10
N THR A 158 21.06 1.68 -2.11
CA THR A 158 19.60 1.57 -2.13
C THR A 158 19.02 2.46 -1.05
N ILE A 159 18.17 3.41 -1.43
CA ILE A 159 17.56 4.38 -0.52
C ILE A 159 16.06 4.13 -0.50
N PRO A 160 15.40 4.05 0.67
CA PRO A 160 13.95 3.98 0.77
C PRO A 160 13.29 5.21 0.11
N ASN A 161 12.21 5.02 -0.65
CA ASN A 161 11.59 6.12 -1.39
C ASN A 161 11.09 7.25 -0.48
N TYR A 162 10.56 6.92 0.72
CA TYR A 162 10.11 7.94 1.66
C TYR A 162 11.25 8.88 2.06
N GLN A 163 12.48 8.35 2.23
CA GLN A 163 13.63 9.14 2.60
C GLN A 163 14.07 10.08 1.46
N VAL A 164 13.92 9.63 0.21
CA VAL A 164 14.20 10.48 -0.97
C VAL A 164 13.23 11.65 -1.05
N VAL A 165 11.93 11.40 -0.82
CA VAL A 165 10.89 12.44 -0.87
C VAL A 165 11.00 13.42 0.30
N ASP A 166 11.40 12.93 1.48
CA ASP A 166 11.51 13.74 2.71
C ASP A 166 12.83 14.52 2.81
N SER A 167 13.81 14.21 1.95
CA SER A 167 15.11 14.86 1.95
C SER A 167 15.24 15.93 0.85
N THR A 168 16.20 16.85 1.05
CA THR A 168 16.59 17.77 -0.01
C THR A 168 17.31 17.00 -1.13
N LEU A 169 16.77 17.09 -2.34
CA LEU A 169 17.27 16.45 -3.54
C LEU A 169 17.77 17.53 -4.51
N GLU A 170 19.00 17.37 -5.00
CA GLU A 170 19.60 18.20 -6.03
C GLU A 170 19.75 17.35 -7.30
N ASN A 171 19.13 17.78 -8.39
CA ASN A 171 19.29 17.14 -9.70
C ASN A 171 20.44 17.85 -10.47
N VAL A 172 21.63 17.28 -10.38
CA VAL A 172 22.85 17.81 -11.01
C VAL A 172 22.77 17.75 -12.53
N SER A 173 22.04 16.78 -13.10
CA SER A 173 21.88 16.65 -14.56
C SER A 173 20.92 17.69 -15.15
N SER A 174 20.05 18.32 -14.36
CA SER A 174 19.12 19.34 -14.84
C SER A 174 19.72 20.75 -14.89
N GLU A 175 20.97 20.93 -14.43
CA GLU A 175 21.64 22.24 -14.46
C GLU A 175 21.94 22.67 -15.90
N PRO A 176 21.46 23.84 -16.35
CA PRO A 176 21.72 24.37 -17.71
C PRO A 176 23.18 24.84 -17.89
N SER A 177 23.89 25.11 -16.80
CA SER A 177 25.27 25.57 -16.82
C SER A 177 26.05 25.15 -15.56
N ARG A 178 27.33 24.88 -15.70
CA ARG A 178 28.20 24.46 -14.61
C ARG A 178 29.10 25.61 -14.14
N ARG A 179 28.99 26.00 -12.88
CA ARG A 179 29.90 26.98 -12.29
C ARG A 179 31.24 26.31 -11.96
N ILE A 180 32.31 26.77 -12.61
CA ILE A 180 33.70 26.35 -12.30
C ILE A 180 34.35 27.49 -11.52
N GLN A 181 34.79 27.23 -10.30
CA GLN A 181 35.58 28.16 -9.51
C GLN A 181 37.05 27.76 -9.60
N ILE A 182 37.85 28.65 -10.18
CA ILE A 182 39.30 28.50 -10.25
C ILE A 182 39.92 29.52 -9.30
N ARG A 183 40.69 29.06 -8.32
CA ARG A 183 41.50 29.94 -7.45
C ARG A 183 42.89 30.09 -8.07
N LEU A 184 43.18 31.27 -8.57
CA LEU A 184 44.52 31.59 -9.12
C LEU A 184 45.32 32.30 -8.02
N GLY A 185 46.45 31.73 -7.65
CA GLY A 185 47.46 32.43 -6.82
C GLY A 185 48.38 33.22 -7.73
N LEU A 186 48.35 34.53 -7.60
CA LEU A 186 49.31 35.43 -8.32
C LEU A 186 50.45 35.79 -7.39
N THR A 187 51.68 35.74 -7.90
CA THR A 187 52.85 36.29 -7.19
C THR A 187 52.92 37.80 -7.38
N TYR A 188 53.45 38.51 -6.42
CA TYR A 188 53.54 39.99 -6.45
C TYR A 188 54.39 40.54 -7.59
N ASP A 189 55.22 39.72 -8.26
CA ASP A 189 56.09 40.11 -9.36
C ASP A 189 55.48 39.94 -10.75
N THR A 190 54.18 39.68 -10.86
CA THR A 190 53.43 39.63 -12.14
C THR A 190 52.95 41.04 -12.48
N THR A 191 53.68 41.77 -13.30
CA THR A 191 53.27 42.99 -14.01
C THR A 191 52.51 42.62 -15.28
#